data_22c5b127cae6d176db20b67880c78f58
#
_entry.id   22c5b127cae6d176db20b67880c78f58
#
_cell.length_a   1.000
_cell.length_b   1.000
_cell.length_c   1.000
_cell.angle_alpha   90.00
_cell.angle_beta   90.00
_cell.angle_gamma   90.00
#
_symmetry.space_group_name_H-M   'P 1'
#
loop_
_entity.id
_entity.type
_entity.pdbx_description
1 polymer ?
#
loop_
_entity_poly.entity_id
_entity_poly.type
_entity_poly.pdbx_seq_one_letter_code
_entity_poly.pdbx_strand_id
1 'polypeptide(L)'
;TMKRTHLTLIAAVCALLAGCASNTQFLEEQAKLEPAKWTAAMPQLQPPSLLGDKTWWQAWNNPELTALLKAAAQHNTDILTALANLRSAAALADDATAALFPTFTANGQGSGNRAQNNWTEGWQAGASGAWSISLAGGNIAAKRAADLEAMASAMTLEDTRIAVAAEVAQTYVNLRLAYVQKLIAEMTLSNYKQAADIARWNYESGLSDKTEVDQAVSNEENARAQIPLLEQSIDSYRNALARLTGQSVATLDVKPAETVPAAPMALAVSLPAETLK
;
A
#
# COMPACT_ATOMS: atom_id res chain seq x y z
N THR A 1 21.87 -62.12 -16.67
CA THR A 1 22.58 -60.87 -16.25
C THR A 1 21.89 -59.60 -16.73
N MET A 2 21.26 -59.60 -17.92
CA MET A 2 20.56 -58.43 -18.52
C MET A 2 19.32 -57.93 -17.75
N LYS A 3 18.55 -58.79 -17.06
CA LYS A 3 17.37 -58.39 -16.29
C LYS A 3 17.68 -57.63 -14.99
N ARG A 4 18.84 -57.87 -14.39
CA ARG A 4 19.25 -57.15 -13.14
C ARG A 4 19.73 -55.71 -13.40
N THR A 5 20.31 -55.43 -14.55
CA THR A 5 20.79 -54.10 -14.92
C THR A 5 19.64 -53.13 -15.22
N HIS A 6 18.52 -53.61 -15.77
CA HIS A 6 17.33 -52.75 -16.01
C HIS A 6 16.58 -52.40 -14.71
N LEU A 7 16.59 -53.31 -13.74
CA LEU A 7 15.93 -53.04 -12.44
C LEU A 7 16.69 -52.02 -11.60
N THR A 8 18.02 -52.04 -11.66
CA THR A 8 18.89 -51.04 -10.99
C THR A 8 18.81 -49.67 -11.64
N LEU A 9 18.65 -49.59 -12.96
CA LEU A 9 18.50 -48.31 -13.69
C LEU A 9 17.11 -47.68 -13.35
N ILE A 10 16.05 -48.44 -13.26
CA ILE A 10 14.72 -47.94 -12.89
C ILE A 10 14.70 -47.48 -11.45
N ALA A 11 15.36 -48.20 -10.51
CA ALA A 11 15.46 -47.78 -9.12
C ALA A 11 16.30 -46.52 -8.95
N ALA A 12 17.37 -46.31 -9.74
CA ALA A 12 18.16 -45.09 -9.72
C ALA A 12 17.40 -43.88 -10.27
N VAL A 13 16.59 -44.05 -11.33
CA VAL A 13 15.71 -42.97 -11.88
C VAL A 13 14.61 -42.61 -10.89
N CYS A 14 13.99 -43.59 -10.20
CA CYS A 14 13.00 -43.32 -9.15
C CYS A 14 13.61 -42.61 -7.93
N ALA A 15 14.85 -42.90 -7.56
CA ALA A 15 15.55 -42.23 -6.46
C ALA A 15 15.91 -40.77 -6.80
N LEU A 16 16.22 -40.49 -8.08
CA LEU A 16 16.47 -39.11 -8.55
C LEU A 16 15.19 -38.25 -8.63
N LEU A 17 14.02 -38.88 -8.82
CA LEU A 17 12.73 -38.17 -8.81
C LEU A 17 12.18 -37.92 -7.40
N ALA A 18 12.64 -38.65 -6.39
CA ALA A 18 12.28 -38.42 -4.99
C ALA A 18 13.04 -37.24 -4.33
N GLY A 19 14.02 -36.65 -5.01
CA GLY A 19 14.82 -35.52 -4.51
C GLY A 19 14.14 -34.14 -4.51
N CYS A 20 12.91 -34.04 -4.99
CA CYS A 20 12.10 -32.82 -4.85
C CYS A 20 11.28 -32.83 -3.55
N ALA A 21 11.93 -33.17 -2.43
CA ALA A 21 11.30 -33.09 -1.12
C ALA A 21 11.24 -31.62 -0.67
N SER A 22 10.04 -31.12 -0.71
CA SER A 22 9.44 -30.04 0.11
C SER A 22 10.42 -29.20 0.97
N ASN A 23 10.44 -27.92 0.64
CA ASN A 23 11.07 -26.83 1.39
C ASN A 23 10.42 -26.55 2.77
N THR A 24 9.70 -27.53 3.34
CA THR A 24 9.04 -27.41 4.66
C THR A 24 10.04 -27.32 5.81
N GLN A 25 11.21 -27.94 5.69
CA GLN A 25 12.28 -27.83 6.71
C GLN A 25 12.82 -26.40 6.85
N PHE A 26 12.92 -25.64 5.76
CA PHE A 26 13.40 -24.26 5.80
C PHE A 26 12.45 -23.34 6.57
N LEU A 27 11.15 -23.53 6.41
CA LEU A 27 10.12 -22.75 7.13
C LEU A 27 10.08 -23.10 8.61
N GLU A 28 10.26 -24.38 8.97
CA GLU A 28 10.33 -24.82 10.37
C GLU A 28 11.61 -24.33 11.08
N GLU A 29 12.71 -24.20 10.37
CA GLU A 29 13.97 -23.72 10.93
C GLU A 29 13.96 -22.19 11.12
N GLN A 30 13.34 -21.43 10.24
CA GLN A 30 13.11 -20.00 10.41
C GLN A 30 12.19 -19.71 11.62
N ALA A 31 11.12 -20.47 11.79
CA ALA A 31 10.21 -20.33 12.93
C ALA A 31 10.88 -20.55 14.29
N LYS A 32 12.01 -21.27 14.33
CA LYS A 32 12.80 -21.50 15.56
C LYS A 32 13.75 -20.34 15.93
N LEU A 33 14.06 -19.47 14.97
CA LEU A 33 15.01 -18.36 15.17
C LEU A 33 14.34 -17.08 15.70
N GLU A 34 13.05 -17.05 15.79
CA GLU A 34 12.32 -15.85 16.16
C GLU A 34 12.02 -15.78 17.66
N PRO A 35 12.23 -14.59 18.28
CA PRO A 35 11.90 -14.40 19.68
C PRO A 35 10.37 -14.46 19.89
N ALA A 36 9.95 -15.31 20.79
CA ALA A 36 8.52 -15.45 21.16
C ALA A 36 7.94 -14.21 21.86
N LYS A 37 8.78 -13.20 22.17
CA LYS A 37 8.39 -11.98 22.88
C LYS A 37 9.12 -10.77 22.31
N TRP A 38 8.46 -9.63 22.33
CA TRP A 38 9.11 -8.36 22.00
C TRP A 38 10.26 -8.06 22.98
N THR A 39 11.40 -7.61 22.47
CA THR A 39 12.57 -7.23 23.26
C THR A 39 12.40 -5.89 23.97
N ALA A 40 11.50 -5.04 23.50
CA ALA A 40 11.13 -3.78 24.14
C ALA A 40 10.03 -3.99 25.19
N ALA A 41 10.12 -3.29 26.31
CA ALA A 41 9.04 -3.26 27.31
C ALA A 41 7.81 -2.56 26.71
N MET A 42 6.80 -3.33 26.40
CA MET A 42 5.52 -2.81 25.88
C MET A 42 4.53 -2.63 27.04
N PRO A 43 3.86 -1.48 27.15
CA PRO A 43 2.78 -1.33 28.12
C PRO A 43 1.60 -2.20 27.70
N GLN A 44 1.19 -3.05 28.60
CA GLN A 44 -0.01 -3.93 28.56
C GLN A 44 -0.52 -4.35 27.17
N LEU A 45 -0.08 -5.53 26.75
CA LEU A 45 -0.60 -6.23 25.57
C LEU A 45 -2.07 -6.63 25.79
N GLN A 46 -2.97 -6.09 25.02
CA GLN A 46 -4.32 -6.64 24.86
C GLN A 46 -4.34 -7.77 23.82
N PRO A 47 -5.25 -8.75 23.93
CA PRO A 47 -5.30 -9.85 22.98
C PRO A 47 -5.49 -9.38 21.53
N PRO A 48 -4.99 -10.13 20.54
CA PRO A 48 -4.81 -9.70 19.13
C PRO A 48 -6.10 -9.45 18.31
N SER A 49 -7.24 -9.31 18.96
CA SER A 49 -8.53 -9.07 18.31
C SER A 49 -8.62 -7.79 17.47
N LEU A 50 -7.68 -6.84 17.65
CA LEU A 50 -7.70 -5.57 16.90
C LEU A 50 -6.80 -5.56 15.67
N LEU A 51 -5.82 -6.45 15.53
CA LEU A 51 -4.97 -6.52 14.31
C LEU A 51 -5.67 -7.22 13.15
N GLY A 52 -6.70 -8.03 13.43
CA GLY A 52 -7.63 -8.57 12.42
C GLY A 52 -8.76 -7.62 12.06
N ASP A 53 -8.95 -6.54 12.79
CA ASP A 53 -10.00 -5.58 12.51
C ASP A 53 -9.55 -4.61 11.42
N LYS A 54 -10.14 -4.78 10.24
CA LYS A 54 -9.95 -3.89 9.08
C LYS A 54 -10.40 -2.45 9.35
N THR A 55 -10.77 -2.13 10.58
CA THR A 55 -11.33 -0.85 11.01
C THR A 55 -10.63 -0.28 12.25
N TRP A 56 -9.33 -0.60 12.45
CA TRP A 56 -8.52 -0.14 13.59
C TRP A 56 -8.58 1.38 13.83
N TRP A 57 -8.80 2.16 12.78
CA TRP A 57 -8.93 3.62 12.87
C TRP A 57 -10.21 4.10 13.56
N GLN A 58 -11.23 3.24 13.70
CA GLN A 58 -12.45 3.59 14.44
C GLN A 58 -12.16 3.84 15.93
N ALA A 59 -11.10 3.22 16.48
CA ALA A 59 -10.64 3.47 17.82
C ALA A 59 -10.22 4.93 18.06
N TRP A 60 -9.90 5.70 17.02
CA TRP A 60 -9.60 7.13 17.08
C TRP A 60 -10.85 8.00 17.26
N ASN A 61 -12.05 7.43 17.07
CA ASN A 61 -13.34 8.10 17.16
C ASN A 61 -13.37 9.47 16.44
N ASN A 62 -12.70 9.53 15.26
CA ASN A 62 -12.57 10.74 14.47
C ASN A 62 -13.32 10.57 13.13
N PRO A 63 -14.46 11.26 12.93
CA PRO A 63 -15.29 11.13 11.73
C PRO A 63 -14.58 11.65 10.48
N GLU A 64 -13.74 12.68 10.60
CA GLU A 64 -13.00 13.27 9.50
C GLU A 64 -11.93 12.31 8.97
N LEU A 65 -11.13 11.71 9.87
CA LEU A 65 -10.18 10.66 9.50
C LEU A 65 -10.90 9.45 8.87
N THR A 66 -12.04 9.06 9.42
CA THR A 66 -12.84 7.95 8.88
C THR A 66 -13.33 8.24 7.46
N ALA A 67 -13.75 9.47 7.17
CA ALA A 67 -14.16 9.89 5.83
C ALA A 67 -13.00 9.85 4.83
N LEU A 68 -11.82 10.34 5.23
CA LEU A 68 -10.60 10.30 4.41
C LEU A 68 -10.18 8.86 4.09
N LEU A 69 -10.20 7.97 5.07
CA LEU A 69 -9.86 6.56 4.88
C LEU A 69 -10.84 5.84 3.96
N LYS A 70 -12.14 6.14 4.04
CA LYS A 70 -13.14 5.61 3.11
C LYS A 70 -12.90 6.10 1.68
N ALA A 71 -12.60 7.40 1.52
CA ALA A 71 -12.30 7.97 0.21
C ALA A 71 -11.04 7.33 -0.39
N ALA A 72 -9.97 7.17 0.40
CA ALA A 72 -8.75 6.51 -0.02
C ALA A 72 -9.01 5.06 -0.45
N ALA A 73 -9.76 4.28 0.32
CA ALA A 73 -10.10 2.90 -0.01
C ALA A 73 -10.85 2.76 -1.36
N GLN A 74 -11.54 3.79 -1.81
CA GLN A 74 -12.31 3.77 -3.05
C GLN A 74 -11.56 4.36 -4.26
N HIS A 75 -10.71 5.35 -4.03
CA HIS A 75 -10.17 6.19 -5.10
C HIS A 75 -8.63 6.23 -5.15
N ASN A 76 -7.94 5.62 -4.19
CA ASN A 76 -6.47 5.60 -4.21
C ASN A 76 -5.96 4.78 -5.39
N THR A 77 -5.02 5.35 -6.14
CA THR A 77 -4.46 4.76 -7.36
C THR A 77 -3.67 3.49 -7.10
N ASP A 78 -2.99 3.40 -5.96
CA ASP A 78 -2.17 2.23 -5.62
C ASP A 78 -3.06 1.03 -5.29
N ILE A 79 -4.16 1.27 -4.56
CA ILE A 79 -5.18 0.24 -4.28
C ILE A 79 -5.86 -0.21 -5.58
N LEU A 80 -6.21 0.72 -6.47
CA LEU A 80 -6.82 0.38 -7.77
C LEU A 80 -5.85 -0.41 -8.65
N THR A 81 -4.57 -0.07 -8.62
CA THR A 81 -3.51 -0.80 -9.36
C THR A 81 -3.34 -2.22 -8.79
N ALA A 82 -3.25 -2.37 -7.46
CA ALA A 82 -3.17 -3.68 -6.83
C ALA A 82 -4.42 -4.55 -7.11
N LEU A 83 -5.60 -3.93 -7.16
CA LEU A 83 -6.84 -4.60 -7.56
C LEU A 83 -6.83 -5.05 -9.03
N ALA A 84 -6.27 -4.24 -9.93
CA ALA A 84 -6.11 -4.60 -11.33
C ALA A 84 -5.12 -5.77 -11.49
N ASN A 85 -4.01 -5.75 -10.75
CA ASN A 85 -3.04 -6.84 -10.73
C ASN A 85 -3.66 -8.15 -10.22
N LEU A 86 -4.47 -8.10 -9.16
CA LEU A 86 -5.21 -9.26 -8.69
C LEU A 86 -6.15 -9.83 -9.76
N ARG A 87 -6.88 -8.95 -10.47
CA ARG A 87 -7.77 -9.40 -11.56
C ARG A 87 -6.99 -10.04 -12.70
N SER A 88 -5.81 -9.50 -13.03
CA SER A 88 -4.92 -10.08 -14.03
C SER A 88 -4.41 -11.46 -13.61
N ALA A 89 -3.95 -11.60 -12.37
CA ALA A 89 -3.49 -12.88 -11.84
C ALA A 89 -4.62 -13.93 -11.79
N ALA A 90 -5.83 -13.53 -11.41
CA ALA A 90 -7.00 -14.41 -11.43
C ALA A 90 -7.34 -14.88 -12.85
N ALA A 91 -7.29 -13.98 -13.84
CA ALA A 91 -7.51 -14.34 -15.26
C ALA A 91 -6.44 -15.32 -15.79
N LEU A 92 -5.18 -15.17 -15.35
CA LEU A 92 -4.12 -16.12 -15.69
C LEU A 92 -4.33 -17.50 -15.03
N ALA A 93 -4.90 -17.55 -13.83
CA ALA A 93 -5.28 -18.80 -13.18
C ALA A 93 -6.44 -19.50 -13.91
N ASP A 94 -7.40 -18.72 -14.43
CA ASP A 94 -8.48 -19.24 -15.27
C ASP A 94 -7.93 -19.76 -16.60
N ASP A 95 -6.97 -19.07 -17.24
CA ASP A 95 -6.29 -19.53 -18.47
C ASP A 95 -5.50 -20.81 -18.22
N ALA A 96 -4.76 -20.91 -17.13
CA ALA A 96 -4.08 -22.14 -16.72
C ALA A 96 -5.06 -23.29 -16.46
N THR A 97 -6.26 -22.99 -16.00
CA THR A 97 -7.34 -23.97 -15.85
C THR A 97 -7.90 -24.40 -17.21
N ALA A 98 -8.09 -23.45 -18.15
CA ALA A 98 -8.54 -23.73 -19.50
C ALA A 98 -7.56 -24.62 -20.27
N ALA A 99 -6.25 -24.51 -19.99
CA ALA A 99 -5.21 -25.38 -20.59
C ALA A 99 -5.33 -26.87 -20.20
N LEU A 100 -6.17 -27.24 -19.22
CA LEU A 100 -6.51 -28.63 -18.90
C LEU A 100 -7.55 -29.24 -19.85
N PHE A 101 -8.24 -28.42 -20.64
CA PHE A 101 -9.32 -28.82 -21.54
C PHE A 101 -8.90 -28.69 -23.01
N PRO A 102 -9.57 -29.42 -23.94
CA PRO A 102 -9.34 -29.26 -25.36
C PRO A 102 -9.78 -27.88 -25.86
N THR A 103 -9.01 -27.29 -26.76
CA THR A 103 -9.37 -26.09 -27.48
C THR A 103 -10.01 -26.41 -28.82
N PHE A 104 -11.10 -25.74 -29.17
CA PHE A 104 -11.77 -25.86 -30.44
C PHE A 104 -11.71 -24.52 -31.18
N THR A 105 -11.28 -24.55 -32.43
CA THR A 105 -11.20 -23.36 -33.28
C THR A 105 -12.02 -23.59 -34.55
N ALA A 106 -12.90 -22.65 -34.85
CA ALA A 106 -13.62 -22.63 -36.12
C ALA A 106 -13.12 -21.39 -36.92
N ASN A 107 -12.79 -21.60 -38.18
CA ASN A 107 -12.34 -20.53 -39.07
C ASN A 107 -13.12 -20.55 -40.39
N GLY A 108 -13.42 -19.37 -40.89
CA GLY A 108 -14.01 -19.18 -42.22
C GLY A 108 -13.25 -18.06 -42.94
N GLN A 109 -12.89 -18.30 -44.18
CA GLN A 109 -12.19 -17.34 -45.01
C GLN A 109 -12.85 -17.24 -46.37
N GLY A 110 -13.16 -16.03 -46.80
CA GLY A 110 -13.55 -15.72 -48.16
C GLY A 110 -12.41 -15.01 -48.87
N SER A 111 -12.08 -15.40 -50.09
CA SER A 111 -11.09 -14.71 -50.94
C SER A 111 -11.67 -14.41 -52.28
N GLY A 112 -11.47 -13.18 -52.77
CA GLY A 112 -11.78 -12.77 -54.13
C GLY A 112 -10.51 -12.28 -54.83
N ASN A 113 -10.19 -12.83 -55.98
CA ASN A 113 -9.03 -12.42 -56.75
C ASN A 113 -9.45 -12.04 -58.18
N ARG A 114 -8.93 -10.94 -58.70
CA ARG A 114 -9.14 -10.48 -60.06
C ARG A 114 -7.82 -10.55 -60.82
N ALA A 115 -7.72 -11.47 -61.75
CA ALA A 115 -6.57 -11.60 -62.62
C ALA A 115 -7.04 -11.50 -64.07
N GLN A 116 -6.45 -10.58 -64.87
CA GLN A 116 -6.69 -10.44 -66.29
C GLN A 116 -8.18 -10.46 -66.73
N ASN A 117 -9.02 -9.70 -66.12
CA ASN A 117 -10.46 -9.60 -66.38
C ASN A 117 -11.34 -10.80 -65.95
N ASN A 118 -10.76 -11.75 -65.16
CA ASN A 118 -11.49 -12.87 -64.60
C ASN A 118 -11.57 -12.71 -63.08
N TRP A 119 -12.78 -12.78 -62.51
CA TRP A 119 -13.03 -12.74 -61.05
C TRP A 119 -13.16 -14.17 -60.53
N THR A 120 -12.37 -14.53 -59.54
CA THR A 120 -12.41 -15.83 -58.90
C THR A 120 -12.71 -15.65 -57.43
N GLU A 121 -13.75 -16.29 -56.95
CA GLU A 121 -14.14 -16.33 -55.53
C GLU A 121 -13.83 -17.70 -54.97
N GLY A 122 -13.29 -17.70 -53.73
CA GLY A 122 -13.02 -18.92 -52.98
C GLY A 122 -13.53 -18.79 -51.55
N TRP A 123 -14.18 -19.80 -51.06
CA TRP A 123 -14.62 -19.91 -49.67
C TRP A 123 -13.97 -21.12 -49.04
N GLN A 124 -13.45 -20.93 -47.82
CA GLN A 124 -12.89 -22.00 -47.03
C GLN A 124 -13.47 -21.91 -45.64
N ALA A 125 -13.96 -23.00 -45.09
CA ALA A 125 -14.39 -23.15 -43.72
C ALA A 125 -13.71 -24.38 -43.12
N GLY A 126 -13.27 -24.26 -41.87
CA GLY A 126 -12.60 -25.34 -41.16
C GLY A 126 -12.95 -25.31 -39.68
N ALA A 127 -12.90 -26.46 -39.05
CA ALA A 127 -12.93 -26.61 -37.61
C ALA A 127 -11.78 -27.53 -37.20
N SER A 128 -11.08 -27.17 -36.11
CA SER A 128 -10.00 -27.98 -35.56
C SER A 128 -10.13 -28.07 -34.05
N GLY A 129 -9.75 -29.18 -33.45
CA GLY A 129 -9.64 -29.38 -32.00
C GLY A 129 -8.23 -29.82 -31.66
N ALA A 130 -7.67 -29.25 -30.59
CA ALA A 130 -6.36 -29.64 -30.07
C ALA A 130 -6.45 -29.85 -28.55
N TRP A 131 -5.82 -30.90 -28.07
CA TRP A 131 -5.73 -31.18 -26.65
C TRP A 131 -4.33 -31.64 -26.28
N SER A 132 -3.68 -30.88 -25.38
CA SER A 132 -2.36 -31.20 -24.87
C SER A 132 -2.46 -31.87 -23.50
N ILE A 133 -2.31 -33.18 -23.44
CA ILE A 133 -2.35 -33.94 -22.19
C ILE A 133 -0.93 -34.09 -21.66
N SER A 134 -0.66 -33.53 -20.47
CA SER A 134 0.63 -33.69 -19.79
C SER A 134 0.57 -34.91 -18.87
N LEU A 135 1.17 -36.04 -19.32
CA LEU A 135 1.21 -37.28 -18.57
C LEU A 135 1.99 -37.20 -17.25
N ALA A 136 2.95 -36.27 -17.18
CA ALA A 136 3.76 -36.02 -15.97
C ALA A 136 3.13 -34.97 -15.03
N GLY A 137 1.89 -34.54 -15.25
CA GLY A 137 1.19 -33.59 -14.39
C GLY A 137 1.60 -32.13 -14.52
N GLY A 138 2.38 -31.76 -15.58
CA GLY A 138 2.88 -30.40 -15.77
C GLY A 138 1.77 -29.35 -15.81
N ASN A 139 0.66 -29.60 -16.54
CA ASN A 139 -0.46 -28.66 -16.62
C ASN A 139 -1.16 -28.48 -15.25
N ILE A 140 -1.24 -29.54 -14.42
CA ILE A 140 -1.80 -29.46 -13.06
C ILE A 140 -0.88 -28.64 -12.15
N ALA A 141 0.44 -28.81 -12.28
CA ALA A 141 1.41 -28.02 -11.53
C ALA A 141 1.37 -26.55 -11.95
N ALA A 142 1.26 -26.25 -13.26
CA ALA A 142 1.10 -24.90 -13.78
C ALA A 142 -0.17 -24.21 -13.24
N LYS A 143 -1.31 -24.93 -13.23
CA LYS A 143 -2.54 -24.42 -12.63
C LYS A 143 -2.36 -24.09 -11.15
N ARG A 144 -1.75 -24.99 -10.36
CA ARG A 144 -1.49 -24.73 -8.94
C ARG A 144 -0.59 -23.51 -8.72
N ALA A 145 0.42 -23.36 -9.55
CA ALA A 145 1.31 -22.18 -9.48
C ALA A 145 0.53 -20.88 -9.79
N ALA A 146 -0.33 -20.86 -10.79
CA ALA A 146 -1.17 -19.72 -11.11
C ALA A 146 -2.20 -19.40 -10.01
N ASP A 147 -2.81 -20.42 -9.39
CA ASP A 147 -3.71 -20.24 -8.24
C ASP A 147 -2.97 -19.58 -7.05
N LEU A 148 -1.75 -20.03 -6.76
CA LEU A 148 -0.92 -19.45 -5.67
C LEU A 148 -0.50 -18.01 -5.99
N GLU A 149 -0.21 -17.68 -7.24
CA GLU A 149 0.11 -16.31 -7.69
C GLU A 149 -1.11 -15.39 -7.52
N ALA A 150 -2.32 -15.87 -7.85
CA ALA A 150 -3.55 -15.12 -7.60
C ALA A 150 -3.77 -14.89 -6.09
N MET A 151 -3.48 -15.88 -5.24
CA MET A 151 -3.53 -15.72 -3.79
C MET A 151 -2.47 -14.70 -3.29
N ALA A 152 -1.24 -14.76 -3.80
CA ALA A 152 -0.19 -13.80 -3.47
C ALA A 152 -0.58 -12.37 -3.86
N SER A 153 -1.19 -12.18 -5.04
CA SER A 153 -1.72 -10.89 -5.48
C SER A 153 -2.86 -10.39 -4.58
N ALA A 154 -3.70 -11.29 -4.05
CA ALA A 154 -4.74 -10.92 -3.08
C ALA A 154 -4.14 -10.42 -1.75
N MET A 155 -3.08 -11.07 -1.25
CA MET A 155 -2.36 -10.61 -0.05
C MET A 155 -1.68 -9.27 -0.29
N THR A 156 -1.08 -9.07 -1.47
CA THR A 156 -0.48 -7.77 -1.87
C THR A 156 -1.52 -6.64 -1.90
N LEU A 157 -2.75 -6.92 -2.32
CA LEU A 157 -3.83 -5.93 -2.27
C LEU A 157 -4.18 -5.55 -0.81
N GLU A 158 -4.27 -6.52 0.09
CA GLU A 158 -4.54 -6.24 1.51
C GLU A 158 -3.38 -5.45 2.16
N ASP A 159 -2.14 -5.80 1.87
CA ASP A 159 -0.94 -5.06 2.29
C ASP A 159 -0.99 -3.60 1.81
N THR A 160 -1.31 -3.39 0.53
CA THR A 160 -1.44 -2.05 -0.05
C THR A 160 -2.54 -1.24 0.65
N ARG A 161 -3.67 -1.85 0.98
CA ARG A 161 -4.76 -1.21 1.73
C ARG A 161 -4.30 -0.75 3.12
N ILE A 162 -3.57 -1.60 3.83
CA ILE A 162 -3.04 -1.28 5.17
C ILE A 162 -2.02 -0.14 5.06
N ALA A 163 -1.09 -0.21 4.11
CA ALA A 163 -0.07 0.81 3.89
C ALA A 163 -0.69 2.17 3.57
N VAL A 164 -1.65 2.23 2.64
CA VAL A 164 -2.36 3.46 2.29
C VAL A 164 -3.15 4.00 3.48
N ALA A 165 -3.83 3.14 4.24
CA ALA A 165 -4.56 3.58 5.43
C ALA A 165 -3.63 4.19 6.49
N ALA A 166 -2.45 3.60 6.70
CA ALA A 166 -1.43 4.12 7.62
C ALA A 166 -0.88 5.47 7.12
N GLU A 167 -0.59 5.60 5.82
CA GLU A 167 -0.09 6.85 5.23
C GLU A 167 -1.12 7.99 5.33
N VAL A 168 -2.40 7.70 5.09
CA VAL A 168 -3.50 8.67 5.26
C VAL A 168 -3.58 9.12 6.72
N ALA A 169 -3.57 8.19 7.68
CA ALA A 169 -3.65 8.52 9.10
C ALA A 169 -2.44 9.36 9.55
N GLN A 170 -1.23 8.96 9.15
CA GLN A 170 0.01 9.69 9.47
C GLN A 170 -0.02 11.11 8.88
N THR A 171 -0.41 11.25 7.62
CA THR A 171 -0.48 12.56 6.94
C THR A 171 -1.54 13.44 7.57
N TYR A 172 -2.68 12.86 7.96
CA TYR A 172 -3.74 13.59 8.67
C TYR A 172 -3.27 14.11 10.04
N VAL A 173 -2.59 13.29 10.83
CA VAL A 173 -2.03 13.71 12.13
C VAL A 173 -0.99 14.81 11.96
N ASN A 174 -0.11 14.69 10.96
CA ASN A 174 0.89 15.71 10.65
C ASN A 174 0.24 17.03 10.21
N LEU A 175 -0.84 16.98 9.43
CA LEU A 175 -1.61 18.16 9.06
C LEU A 175 -2.22 18.84 10.30
N ARG A 176 -2.80 18.06 11.21
CA ARG A 176 -3.34 18.58 12.48
C ARG A 176 -2.26 19.23 13.33
N LEU A 177 -1.10 18.58 13.43
CA LEU A 177 0.05 19.13 14.14
C LEU A 177 0.51 20.46 13.52
N ALA A 178 0.58 20.54 12.20
CA ALA A 178 0.98 21.77 11.50
C ALA A 178 -0.01 22.93 11.76
N TYR A 179 -1.30 22.68 11.82
CA TYR A 179 -2.30 23.69 12.21
C TYR A 179 -2.08 24.19 13.65
N VAL A 180 -1.84 23.29 14.60
CA VAL A 180 -1.56 23.65 16.00
C VAL A 180 -0.26 24.44 16.10
N GLN A 181 0.78 24.04 15.38
CA GLN A 181 2.05 24.76 15.34
C GLN A 181 1.90 26.18 14.74
N LYS A 182 1.08 26.33 13.68
CA LYS A 182 0.77 27.64 13.11
C LYS A 182 0.07 28.54 14.12
N LEU A 183 -0.94 28.00 14.83
CA LEU A 183 -1.63 28.75 15.87
C LEU A 183 -0.67 29.24 16.98
N ILE A 184 0.24 28.36 17.43
CA ILE A 184 1.26 28.72 18.43
C ILE A 184 2.22 29.80 17.88
N ALA A 185 2.64 29.68 16.62
CA ALA A 185 3.51 30.66 15.97
C ALA A 185 2.83 32.03 15.85
N GLU A 186 1.54 32.07 15.50
CA GLU A 186 0.75 33.32 15.44
C GLU A 186 0.61 33.97 16.83
N MET A 187 0.37 33.17 17.88
CA MET A 187 0.36 33.67 19.26
C MET A 187 1.74 34.20 19.68
N THR A 188 2.81 33.50 19.31
CA THR A 188 4.19 33.88 19.59
C THR A 188 4.54 35.21 18.90
N LEU A 189 4.16 35.35 17.60
CA LEU A 189 4.32 36.62 16.86
C LEU A 189 3.57 37.76 17.55
N SER A 190 2.35 37.54 18.00
CA SER A 190 1.57 38.56 18.73
C SER A 190 2.28 39.01 20.00
N ASN A 191 2.87 38.07 20.77
CA ASN A 191 3.63 38.39 21.98
C ASN A 191 4.90 39.17 21.69
N TYR A 192 5.67 38.77 20.66
CA TYR A 192 6.90 39.52 20.26
C TYR A 192 6.57 40.89 19.70
N LYS A 193 5.44 41.04 18.98
CA LYS A 193 4.99 42.36 18.52
C LYS A 193 4.69 43.28 19.71
N GLN A 194 3.98 42.81 20.72
CA GLN A 194 3.73 43.60 21.93
C GLN A 194 5.03 43.94 22.66
N ALA A 195 5.99 43.00 22.74
CA ALA A 195 7.31 43.28 23.34
C ALA A 195 8.09 44.35 22.55
N ALA A 196 8.06 44.28 21.21
CA ALA A 196 8.69 45.28 20.36
C ALA A 196 8.03 46.67 20.50
N ASP A 197 6.71 46.72 20.64
CA ASP A 197 6.02 48.00 20.89
C ASP A 197 6.38 48.59 22.26
N ILE A 198 6.48 47.80 23.31
CA ILE A 198 6.95 48.22 24.62
C ILE A 198 8.40 48.72 24.57
N ALA A 199 9.31 48.02 23.88
CA ALA A 199 10.70 48.44 23.72
C ALA A 199 10.80 49.78 22.98
N ARG A 200 9.99 50.03 21.93
CA ARG A 200 9.91 51.31 21.23
C ARG A 200 9.46 52.45 22.16
N TRP A 201 8.41 52.24 22.96
CA TRP A 201 7.92 53.25 23.92
C TRP A 201 8.94 53.56 24.99
N ASN A 202 9.65 52.54 25.52
CA ASN A 202 10.73 52.76 26.49
C ASN A 202 11.87 53.60 25.90
N TYR A 203 12.28 53.29 24.65
CA TYR A 203 13.29 54.03 23.93
C TYR A 203 12.87 55.53 23.68
N GLU A 204 11.64 55.73 23.19
CA GLU A 204 11.07 57.06 22.95
C GLU A 204 10.97 57.87 24.25
N SER A 205 10.77 57.22 25.37
CA SER A 205 10.74 57.86 26.70
C SER A 205 12.14 58.03 27.33
N GLY A 206 13.21 57.60 26.65
CA GLY A 206 14.57 57.68 27.17
C GLY A 206 14.92 56.68 28.26
N LEU A 207 14.08 55.62 28.43
CA LEU A 207 14.23 54.58 29.47
C LEU A 207 15.10 53.41 29.04
N SER A 208 15.30 53.19 27.74
CA SER A 208 16.12 52.10 27.18
C SER A 208 16.96 52.59 25.99
N ASP A 209 17.92 51.76 25.55
CA ASP A 209 18.74 52.06 24.39
C ASP A 209 18.13 51.42 23.10
N LYS A 210 18.70 51.83 21.95
CA LYS A 210 18.26 51.36 20.65
C LYS A 210 18.52 49.86 20.46
N THR A 211 19.49 49.27 21.12
CA THR A 211 19.87 47.86 21.02
C THR A 211 18.73 46.98 21.49
N GLU A 212 18.00 47.39 22.54
CA GLU A 212 16.83 46.68 23.04
C GLU A 212 15.68 46.67 22.02
N VAL A 213 15.43 47.78 21.33
CA VAL A 213 14.45 47.89 20.25
C VAL A 213 14.83 46.98 19.09
N ASP A 214 16.09 47.07 18.63
CA ASP A 214 16.58 46.28 17.49
C ASP A 214 16.51 44.79 17.79
N GLN A 215 16.79 44.35 19.03
CA GLN A 215 16.65 42.98 19.46
C GLN A 215 15.17 42.52 19.48
N ALA A 216 14.28 43.35 20.02
CA ALA A 216 12.85 43.02 20.08
C ALA A 216 12.23 42.94 18.67
N VAL A 217 12.57 43.84 17.77
CA VAL A 217 12.18 43.83 16.37
C VAL A 217 12.72 42.58 15.65
N SER A 218 13.99 42.24 15.90
CA SER A 218 14.59 41.03 15.33
C SER A 218 13.81 39.76 15.76
N ASN A 219 13.41 39.67 17.03
CA ASN A 219 12.61 38.54 17.54
C ASN A 219 11.23 38.50 16.87
N GLU A 220 10.57 39.66 16.69
CA GLU A 220 9.29 39.78 15.98
C GLU A 220 9.40 39.25 14.54
N GLU A 221 10.42 39.71 13.79
CA GLU A 221 10.62 39.34 12.39
C GLU A 221 10.99 37.85 12.26
N ASN A 222 11.79 37.31 13.17
CA ASN A 222 12.09 35.87 13.21
C ASN A 222 10.83 35.02 13.44
N ALA A 223 9.96 35.43 14.35
CA ALA A 223 8.68 34.77 14.59
C ALA A 223 7.76 34.87 13.36
N ARG A 224 7.71 36.04 12.73
CA ARG A 224 6.93 36.28 11.51
C ARG A 224 7.38 35.37 10.36
N ALA A 225 8.70 35.19 10.19
CA ALA A 225 9.26 34.33 9.14
C ALA A 225 8.92 32.86 9.27
N GLN A 226 8.53 32.38 10.45
CA GLN A 226 8.13 30.97 10.65
C GLN A 226 6.75 30.66 10.10
N ILE A 227 5.82 31.63 10.05
CA ILE A 227 4.43 31.38 9.64
C ILE A 227 4.33 30.86 8.21
N PRO A 228 4.98 31.47 7.19
CA PRO A 228 4.94 30.97 5.82
C PRO A 228 5.47 29.53 5.67
N LEU A 229 6.46 29.14 6.48
CA LEU A 229 7.01 27.78 6.44
C LEU A 229 5.98 26.74 6.95
N LEU A 230 5.20 27.12 7.96
CA LEU A 230 4.12 26.29 8.47
C LEU A 230 2.94 26.22 7.50
N GLU A 231 2.64 27.33 6.82
CA GLU A 231 1.63 27.36 5.73
C GLU A 231 2.03 26.44 4.58
N GLN A 232 3.29 26.49 4.15
CA GLN A 232 3.82 25.58 3.14
C GLN A 232 3.70 24.11 3.58
N SER A 233 3.97 23.82 4.85
CA SER A 233 3.82 22.46 5.40
C SER A 233 2.36 22.01 5.39
N ILE A 234 1.42 22.88 5.78
CA ILE A 234 -0.02 22.62 5.72
C ILE A 234 -0.45 22.32 4.29
N ASP A 235 -0.04 23.14 3.32
CA ASP A 235 -0.38 22.92 1.91
C ASP A 235 0.21 21.61 1.39
N SER A 236 1.44 21.26 1.79
CA SER A 236 2.07 20.00 1.43
C SER A 236 1.26 18.80 1.94
N TYR A 237 0.84 18.80 3.21
CA TYR A 237 0.03 17.73 3.77
C TYR A 237 -1.38 17.67 3.18
N ARG A 238 -2.00 18.82 2.86
CA ARG A 238 -3.28 18.86 2.16
C ARG A 238 -3.18 18.25 0.76
N ASN A 239 -2.12 18.58 0.01
CA ASN A 239 -1.84 18.01 -1.30
C ASN A 239 -1.60 16.49 -1.21
N ALA A 240 -0.86 16.02 -0.21
CA ALA A 240 -0.63 14.60 0.03
C ALA A 240 -1.93 13.85 0.33
N LEU A 241 -2.79 14.39 1.21
CA LEU A 241 -4.11 13.82 1.50
C LEU A 241 -5.01 13.79 0.26
N ALA A 242 -5.03 14.86 -0.54
CA ALA A 242 -5.79 14.92 -1.78
C ALA A 242 -5.36 13.82 -2.75
N ARG A 243 -4.05 13.62 -2.93
CA ARG A 243 -3.48 12.53 -3.73
C ARG A 243 -3.88 11.16 -3.20
N LEU A 244 -3.72 10.94 -1.89
CA LEU A 244 -4.03 9.65 -1.25
C LEU A 244 -5.51 9.28 -1.31
N THR A 245 -6.39 10.29 -1.22
CA THR A 245 -7.85 10.10 -1.26
C THR A 245 -8.44 10.17 -2.67
N GLY A 246 -7.61 10.47 -3.69
CA GLY A 246 -8.08 10.66 -5.07
C GLY A 246 -9.01 11.87 -5.25
N GLN A 247 -8.93 12.85 -4.35
CA GLN A 247 -9.75 14.07 -4.39
C GLN A 247 -8.94 15.27 -4.87
N SER A 248 -9.61 16.34 -5.27
CA SER A 248 -8.92 17.61 -5.47
C SER A 248 -8.73 18.31 -4.12
N VAL A 249 -7.67 19.11 -3.98
CA VAL A 249 -7.42 19.89 -2.75
C VAL A 249 -8.59 20.83 -2.43
N ALA A 250 -9.31 21.30 -3.45
CA ALA A 250 -10.47 22.18 -3.30
C ALA A 250 -11.70 21.46 -2.69
N THR A 251 -11.80 20.14 -2.91
CA THR A 251 -12.92 19.32 -2.38
C THR A 251 -12.57 18.63 -1.08
N LEU A 252 -11.30 18.73 -0.63
CA LEU A 252 -10.83 18.11 0.60
C LEU A 252 -11.41 18.87 1.82
N ASP A 253 -12.39 18.27 2.49
CA ASP A 253 -13.05 18.85 3.67
C ASP A 253 -12.27 18.51 4.94
N VAL A 254 -11.11 19.14 5.10
CA VAL A 254 -10.31 19.09 6.34
C VAL A 254 -10.18 20.51 6.88
N LYS A 255 -10.87 20.77 8.01
CA LYS A 255 -10.88 22.09 8.64
C LYS A 255 -9.64 22.32 9.51
N PRO A 256 -9.19 23.58 9.63
CA PRO A 256 -8.21 23.93 10.65
C PRO A 256 -8.66 23.47 12.04
N ALA A 257 -7.74 23.03 12.88
CA ALA A 257 -8.06 22.56 14.20
C ALA A 257 -7.01 23.02 15.22
N GLU A 258 -7.49 23.23 16.44
CA GLU A 258 -6.70 23.66 17.58
C GLU A 258 -6.11 22.49 18.38
N THR A 259 -6.47 21.25 18.01
CA THR A 259 -6.05 20.04 18.72
C THR A 259 -5.59 18.95 17.78
N VAL A 260 -4.64 18.14 18.24
CA VAL A 260 -4.22 16.89 17.57
C VAL A 260 -5.09 15.75 18.12
N PRO A 261 -5.59 14.83 17.28
CA PRO A 261 -6.33 13.66 17.76
C PRO A 261 -5.48 12.83 18.72
N ALA A 262 -6.05 12.46 19.88
CA ALA A 262 -5.37 11.59 20.81
C ALA A 262 -5.27 10.17 20.24
N ALA A 263 -4.09 9.56 20.35
CA ALA A 263 -3.92 8.16 20.00
C ALA A 263 -4.73 7.26 20.95
N PRO A 264 -5.34 6.16 20.47
CA PRO A 264 -6.02 5.22 21.34
C PRO A 264 -5.02 4.62 22.33
N MET A 265 -5.38 4.62 23.62
CA MET A 265 -4.49 4.16 24.71
C MET A 265 -4.21 2.65 24.71
N ALA A 266 -5.03 1.87 24.00
CA ALA A 266 -4.90 0.43 23.88
C ALA A 266 -4.54 0.05 22.43
N LEU A 267 -3.26 -0.15 22.15
CA LEU A 267 -2.80 -0.81 20.93
C LEU A 267 -2.67 -2.31 21.22
N ALA A 268 -3.46 -3.12 20.51
CA ALA A 268 -3.24 -4.56 20.48
C ALA A 268 -2.02 -4.83 19.56
N VAL A 269 -1.00 -5.44 20.14
CA VAL A 269 0.20 -5.85 19.40
C VAL A 269 0.24 -7.37 19.42
N SER A 270 0.29 -8.00 18.23
CA SER A 270 0.49 -9.46 18.13
C SER A 270 1.91 -9.85 18.56
N LEU A 271 2.09 -11.11 18.95
CA LEU A 271 3.42 -11.64 19.24
C LEU A 271 4.27 -11.62 17.95
N PRO A 272 5.62 -11.43 18.04
CA PRO A 272 6.49 -11.37 16.85
C PRO A 272 6.34 -12.59 15.93
N ALA A 273 6.17 -13.78 16.51
CA ALA A 273 5.97 -15.03 15.76
C ALA A 273 4.59 -15.12 15.05
N GLU A 274 3.61 -14.31 15.45
CA GLU A 274 2.27 -14.28 14.83
C GLU A 274 2.18 -13.29 13.67
N THR A 275 3.08 -12.31 13.60
CA THR A 275 3.14 -11.34 12.50
C THR A 275 3.71 -11.92 11.20
N LEU A 276 4.29 -13.13 11.27
CA LEU A 276 4.94 -13.82 10.15
C LEU A 276 4.13 -15.03 9.62
N LYS A 277 2.94 -15.24 10.13
CA LYS A 277 1.99 -16.24 9.64
C LYS A 277 1.04 -15.63 8.62
#